data_d09b31e78e9b7822aeafe1e4e86fa0f3
#
_entry.id   d09b31e78e9b7822aeafe1e4e86fa0f3
#
_cell.length_a   1.000
_cell.length_b   1.000
_cell.length_c   1.000
_cell.angle_alpha   90.00
_cell.angle_beta   90.00
_cell.angle_gamma   90.00
#
_symmetry.space_group_name_H-M   'P 1'
#
loop_
_entity.id
_entity.type
_entity.pdbx_description
1 polymer ?
#
loop_
_entity_poly.entity_id
_entity_poly.type
_entity_poly.pdbx_seq_one_letter_code
_entity_poly.pdbx_strand_id
1 'polypeptide(L)'
;MEKVEYCIFNPGGNLTALVFDNWYNENQKKTINDAILKKHKCIEQVGFILKDKIELQMAGGEFCGNATRCAVKYYLDNILEQNCFINVSGMQEKLLAGIGIKNDVWVDIPIKSVNQSVEAGYKVVEIEGITHIVIDEERSKKYLKNKEKLKDYAREIINKFKINDKAIGVLFTEMKDKFIKLYPHCMG
;
A
#
# COMPACT_ATOMS: atom_id res chain seq x y z
N MET A 1 -27.67 -6.18 -6.98
CA MET A 1 -26.51 -5.76 -6.15
C MET A 1 -26.81 -4.37 -5.65
N GLU A 2 -26.67 -4.15 -4.36
CA GLU A 2 -26.73 -2.81 -3.79
C GLU A 2 -25.69 -1.91 -4.47
N LYS A 3 -26.03 -0.63 -4.60
CA LYS A 3 -25.14 0.36 -5.19
C LYS A 3 -23.98 0.61 -4.24
N VAL A 4 -22.78 0.18 -4.64
CA VAL A 4 -21.54 0.42 -3.87
C VAL A 4 -21.00 1.81 -4.22
N GLU A 5 -20.79 2.62 -3.19
CA GLU A 5 -20.24 3.96 -3.31
C GLU A 5 -18.72 3.93 -3.05
N TYR A 6 -17.94 4.54 -3.91
CA TYR A 6 -16.47 4.63 -3.76
C TYR A 6 -15.91 5.87 -4.44
N CYS A 7 -14.74 6.29 -3.99
CA CYS A 7 -13.94 7.35 -4.65
C CYS A 7 -12.58 6.77 -5.07
N ILE A 8 -11.92 7.45 -6.02
CA ILE A 8 -10.62 7.01 -6.57
C ILE A 8 -9.57 8.07 -6.25
N PHE A 9 -8.45 7.62 -5.69
CA PHE A 9 -7.28 8.44 -5.38
C PHE A 9 -6.07 8.00 -6.21
N ASN A 10 -5.15 8.95 -6.44
CA ASN A 10 -3.87 8.67 -7.10
C ASN A 10 -2.70 9.03 -6.17
N PRO A 11 -2.24 8.13 -5.31
CA PRO A 11 -1.12 8.38 -4.40
C PRO A 11 0.24 8.20 -5.10
N GLY A 12 0.46 8.92 -6.21
CA GLY A 12 1.73 8.89 -6.94
C GLY A 12 1.84 7.81 -8.02
N GLY A 13 0.72 7.44 -8.64
CA GLY A 13 0.66 6.52 -9.78
C GLY A 13 -0.10 5.21 -9.52
N ASN A 14 -0.24 4.80 -8.26
CA ASN A 14 -0.93 3.57 -7.86
C ASN A 14 -2.40 3.88 -7.55
N LEU A 15 -3.27 3.90 -8.57
CA LEU A 15 -4.68 4.24 -8.39
C LEU A 15 -5.35 3.32 -7.36
N THR A 16 -5.97 3.94 -6.36
CA THR A 16 -6.61 3.28 -5.23
C THR A 16 -8.08 3.66 -5.18
N ALA A 17 -8.98 2.69 -5.13
CA ALA A 17 -10.39 2.93 -4.81
C ALA A 17 -10.61 2.82 -3.30
N LEU A 18 -11.30 3.78 -2.71
CA LEU A 18 -11.79 3.72 -1.34
C LEU A 18 -13.30 3.55 -1.36
N VAL A 19 -13.77 2.40 -0.90
CA VAL A 19 -15.18 2.05 -0.76
C VAL A 19 -15.68 2.54 0.58
N PHE A 20 -16.84 3.22 0.58
CA PHE A 20 -17.53 3.56 1.82
C PHE A 20 -18.19 2.31 2.38
N ASP A 21 -17.61 1.78 3.48
CA ASP A 21 -18.03 0.52 4.09
C ASP A 21 -19.34 0.70 4.85
N ASN A 22 -20.31 -0.13 4.53
CA ASN A 22 -21.60 -0.27 5.22
C ASN A 22 -21.61 -1.56 6.05
N TRP A 23 -20.50 -1.84 6.78
CA TRP A 23 -20.36 -3.05 7.59
C TRP A 23 -20.33 -4.34 6.76
N TYR A 24 -19.71 -4.29 5.58
CA TYR A 24 -19.52 -5.47 4.74
C TYR A 24 -18.68 -6.53 5.45
N ASN A 25 -19.12 -7.80 5.40
CA ASN A 25 -18.31 -8.92 5.85
C ASN A 25 -17.15 -9.20 4.85
N GLU A 26 -16.21 -10.06 5.24
CA GLU A 26 -15.01 -10.35 4.44
C GLU A 26 -15.33 -10.85 3.02
N ASN A 27 -16.36 -11.74 2.87
CA ASN A 27 -16.76 -12.23 1.55
C ASN A 27 -17.34 -11.13 0.67
N GLN A 28 -18.12 -10.22 1.26
CA GLN A 28 -18.66 -9.07 0.54
C GLN A 28 -17.53 -8.11 0.12
N LYS A 29 -16.58 -7.83 1.00
CA LYS A 29 -15.39 -7.00 0.68
C LYS A 29 -14.60 -7.60 -0.47
N LYS A 30 -14.35 -8.90 -0.45
CA LYS A 30 -13.68 -9.61 -1.54
C LYS A 30 -14.45 -9.51 -2.86
N THR A 31 -15.77 -9.72 -2.83
CA THR A 31 -16.63 -9.63 -4.01
C THR A 31 -16.62 -8.21 -4.60
N ILE A 32 -16.71 -7.19 -3.76
CA ILE A 32 -16.66 -5.76 -4.16
C ILE A 32 -15.29 -5.43 -4.74
N ASN A 33 -14.20 -5.84 -4.08
CA ASN A 33 -12.84 -5.68 -4.55
C ASN A 33 -12.67 -6.22 -5.97
N ASP A 34 -13.05 -7.48 -6.19
CA ASP A 34 -12.90 -8.15 -7.48
C ASP A 34 -13.75 -7.47 -8.58
N ALA A 35 -14.96 -7.02 -8.24
CA ALA A 35 -15.83 -6.30 -9.15
C ALA A 35 -15.24 -4.94 -9.58
N ILE A 36 -14.66 -4.17 -8.64
CA ILE A 36 -14.02 -2.88 -8.92
C ILE A 36 -12.77 -3.08 -9.78
N LEU A 37 -11.88 -4.02 -9.41
CA LEU A 37 -10.65 -4.31 -10.17
C LEU A 37 -10.96 -4.85 -11.57
N LYS A 38 -12.03 -5.62 -11.72
CA LYS A 38 -12.50 -6.09 -13.04
C LYS A 38 -13.02 -4.94 -13.91
N LYS A 39 -13.78 -4.01 -13.31
CA LYS A 39 -14.39 -2.86 -14.00
C LYS A 39 -13.35 -1.80 -14.39
N HIS A 40 -12.37 -1.55 -13.54
CA HIS A 40 -11.37 -0.49 -13.69
C HIS A 40 -9.96 -1.09 -13.71
N LYS A 41 -9.46 -1.43 -14.88
CA LYS A 41 -8.14 -2.07 -15.06
C LYS A 41 -6.94 -1.24 -14.59
N CYS A 42 -7.13 0.07 -14.43
CA CYS A 42 -6.11 0.99 -13.93
C CYS A 42 -6.06 1.08 -12.39
N ILE A 43 -7.07 0.57 -11.68
CA ILE A 43 -7.06 0.51 -10.21
C ILE A 43 -6.21 -0.69 -9.78
N GLU A 44 -5.27 -0.45 -8.86
CA GLU A 44 -4.36 -1.48 -8.38
C GLU A 44 -4.82 -2.10 -7.05
N GLN A 45 -5.60 -1.35 -6.26
CA GLN A 45 -6.04 -1.79 -4.94
C GLN A 45 -7.36 -1.14 -4.51
N VAL A 46 -8.08 -1.83 -3.62
CA VAL A 46 -9.35 -1.38 -3.07
C VAL A 46 -9.29 -1.43 -1.55
N GLY A 47 -9.50 -0.29 -0.91
CA GLY A 47 -9.64 -0.16 0.53
C GLY A 47 -11.09 0.14 0.92
N PHE A 48 -11.45 -0.23 2.15
CA PHE A 48 -12.77 0.00 2.74
C PHE A 48 -12.61 0.93 3.94
N ILE A 49 -13.35 2.02 3.95
CA ILE A 49 -13.31 3.05 5.00
C ILE A 49 -14.68 3.22 5.65
N LEU A 50 -14.71 3.42 6.96
CA LEU A 50 -15.90 3.77 7.72
C LEU A 50 -16.05 5.29 7.79
N LYS A 51 -17.28 5.82 7.69
CA LYS A 51 -17.52 7.28 7.75
C LYS A 51 -17.39 7.83 9.19
N ASP A 52 -17.67 7.01 10.18
CA ASP A 52 -17.71 7.36 11.60
C ASP A 52 -16.44 7.01 12.39
N LYS A 53 -15.49 6.37 11.75
CA LYS A 53 -14.21 5.95 12.36
C LYS A 53 -13.07 6.16 11.39
N ILE A 54 -11.94 6.65 11.91
CA ILE A 54 -10.70 6.76 11.13
C ILE A 54 -10.07 5.37 11.03
N GLU A 55 -10.56 4.58 10.06
CA GLU A 55 -10.20 3.18 9.88
C GLU A 55 -10.16 2.80 8.40
N LEU A 56 -9.17 2.02 8.02
CA LEU A 56 -9.02 1.41 6.71
C LEU A 56 -8.90 -0.10 6.83
N GLN A 57 -9.66 -0.83 6.02
CA GLN A 57 -9.54 -2.27 5.88
C GLN A 57 -9.29 -2.65 4.42
N MET A 58 -8.30 -3.52 4.18
CA MET A 58 -8.12 -4.15 2.87
C MET A 58 -8.93 -5.43 2.79
N ALA A 59 -9.32 -5.84 1.58
CA ALA A 59 -10.14 -7.05 1.37
C ALA A 59 -9.48 -8.34 1.86
N GLY A 60 -8.16 -8.42 1.86
CA GLY A 60 -7.37 -9.54 2.38
C GLY A 60 -6.90 -9.37 3.83
N GLY A 61 -7.20 -8.24 4.48
CA GLY A 61 -6.76 -7.95 5.84
C GLY A 61 -5.28 -7.55 5.95
N GLU A 62 -4.58 -7.38 4.82
CA GLU A 62 -3.18 -6.96 4.75
C GLU A 62 -3.01 -5.46 5.03
N PHE A 63 -1.77 -5.04 5.33
CA PHE A 63 -1.38 -3.64 5.35
C PHE A 63 -1.10 -3.11 3.93
N CYS A 64 -1.61 -1.93 3.59
CA CYS A 64 -1.31 -1.24 2.34
C CYS A 64 -1.02 0.25 2.56
N GLY A 65 0.26 0.65 2.44
CA GLY A 65 0.70 2.03 2.67
C GLY A 65 0.07 3.05 1.71
N ASN A 66 -0.15 2.70 0.44
CA ASN A 66 -0.81 3.59 -0.53
C ASN A 66 -2.29 3.80 -0.19
N ALA A 67 -3.02 2.74 0.14
CA ALA A 67 -4.41 2.84 0.55
C ALA A 67 -4.54 3.62 1.88
N THR A 68 -3.60 3.42 2.81
CA THR A 68 -3.55 4.18 4.07
C THR A 68 -3.41 5.68 3.80
N ARG A 69 -2.47 6.09 2.94
CA ARG A 69 -2.32 7.51 2.55
C ARG A 69 -3.58 8.08 1.90
N CYS A 70 -4.28 7.30 1.07
CA CYS A 70 -5.54 7.71 0.48
C CYS A 70 -6.63 7.90 1.54
N ALA A 71 -6.76 6.97 2.49
CA ALA A 71 -7.71 7.06 3.59
C ALA A 71 -7.42 8.26 4.50
N VAL A 72 -6.14 8.49 4.85
CA VAL A 72 -5.71 9.68 5.62
C VAL A 72 -6.12 10.96 4.91
N LYS A 73 -5.85 11.08 3.61
CA LYS A 73 -6.27 12.25 2.82
C LYS A 73 -7.77 12.47 2.88
N TYR A 74 -8.54 11.39 2.66
CA TYR A 74 -9.99 11.46 2.73
C TYR A 74 -10.49 11.95 4.10
N TYR A 75 -10.00 11.35 5.19
CA TYR A 75 -10.46 11.72 6.53
C TYR A 75 -10.06 13.14 6.91
N LEU A 76 -8.80 13.53 6.70
CA LEU A 76 -8.31 14.85 7.10
C LEU A 76 -8.95 15.98 6.28
N ASP A 77 -9.25 15.77 5.01
CA ASP A 77 -10.00 16.76 4.21
C ASP A 77 -11.44 16.99 4.74
N ASN A 78 -12.02 15.96 5.38
CA ASN A 78 -13.38 16.02 5.89
C ASN A 78 -13.49 16.56 7.34
N ILE A 79 -12.41 16.45 8.15
CA ILE A 79 -12.42 16.90 9.56
C ILE A 79 -11.62 18.17 9.79
N LEU A 80 -10.96 18.73 8.79
CA LEU A 80 -10.14 19.94 8.85
C LEU A 80 -8.98 19.87 9.86
N GLU A 81 -8.48 18.67 10.12
CA GLU A 81 -7.31 18.41 10.97
C GLU A 81 -6.07 18.17 10.11
N GLN A 82 -4.88 18.38 10.68
CA GLN A 82 -3.61 18.13 9.98
C GLN A 82 -3.02 16.74 10.24
N ASN A 83 -3.40 16.11 11.35
CA ASN A 83 -2.90 14.81 11.77
C ASN A 83 -4.03 13.96 12.34
N CYS A 84 -3.89 12.66 12.24
CA CYS A 84 -4.80 11.70 12.85
C CYS A 84 -4.08 10.42 13.26
N PHE A 85 -4.73 9.63 14.12
CA PHE A 85 -4.41 8.22 14.31
C PHE A 85 -5.39 7.38 13.53
N ILE A 86 -4.87 6.52 12.63
CA ILE A 86 -5.68 5.65 11.78
C ILE A 86 -5.49 4.18 12.16
N ASN A 87 -6.59 3.44 12.32
CA ASN A 87 -6.57 1.98 12.36
C ASN A 87 -6.44 1.44 10.94
N VAL A 88 -5.55 0.47 10.74
CA VAL A 88 -5.33 -0.12 9.42
C VAL A 88 -5.26 -1.64 9.55
N SER A 89 -5.94 -2.35 8.66
CA SER A 89 -5.80 -3.81 8.59
C SER A 89 -4.34 -4.23 8.44
N GLY A 90 -3.97 -5.36 9.05
CA GLY A 90 -2.60 -5.84 9.08
C GLY A 90 -1.69 -5.17 10.12
N MET A 91 -2.17 -4.13 10.83
CA MET A 91 -1.44 -3.46 11.91
C MET A 91 -2.17 -3.66 13.24
N GLN A 92 -1.44 -3.90 14.34
CA GLN A 92 -2.03 -4.04 15.68
C GLN A 92 -2.29 -2.68 16.31
N GLU A 93 -1.38 -1.73 16.08
CA GLU A 93 -1.48 -0.38 16.65
C GLU A 93 -1.94 0.62 15.59
N LYS A 94 -2.55 1.71 16.09
CA LYS A 94 -2.90 2.85 15.24
C LYS A 94 -1.65 3.52 14.72
N LEU A 95 -1.67 3.90 13.45
CA LEU A 95 -0.59 4.66 12.83
C LEU A 95 -0.84 6.15 12.98
N LEU A 96 0.19 6.91 13.36
CA LEU A 96 0.17 8.36 13.26
C LEU A 96 0.35 8.75 11.79
N ALA A 97 -0.50 9.64 11.31
CA ALA A 97 -0.47 10.09 9.91
C ALA A 97 -0.91 11.55 9.79
N GLY A 98 -0.58 12.19 8.66
CA GLY A 98 -0.96 13.59 8.50
C GLY A 98 -0.76 14.12 7.08
N ILE A 99 -1.09 15.41 6.92
CA ILE A 99 -0.87 16.18 5.70
C ILE A 99 0.22 17.21 5.97
N GLY A 100 1.28 17.19 5.18
CA GLY A 100 2.37 18.15 5.24
C GLY A 100 2.05 19.49 4.56
N ILE A 101 2.95 20.46 4.73
CA ILE A 101 2.79 21.84 4.22
C ILE A 101 2.58 21.89 2.70
N LYS A 102 3.15 20.95 1.96
CA LYS A 102 3.00 20.84 0.49
C LYS A 102 1.81 19.98 0.07
N ASN A 103 0.88 19.74 0.98
CA ASN A 103 -0.25 18.84 0.77
C ASN A 103 0.15 17.38 0.47
N ASP A 104 1.37 17.00 0.85
CA ASP A 104 1.86 15.64 0.83
C ASP A 104 1.31 14.85 2.02
N VAL A 105 0.87 13.64 1.78
CA VAL A 105 0.36 12.75 2.84
C VAL A 105 1.47 11.84 3.35
N TRP A 106 1.69 11.85 4.64
CA TRP A 106 2.65 10.98 5.32
C TRP A 106 1.96 10.03 6.31
N VAL A 107 2.59 8.91 6.54
CA VAL A 107 2.19 7.91 7.54
C VAL A 107 3.45 7.43 8.24
N ASP A 108 3.43 7.40 9.56
CA ASP A 108 4.50 6.84 10.37
C ASP A 108 4.30 5.32 10.47
N ILE A 109 5.18 4.56 9.82
CA ILE A 109 5.07 3.10 9.73
C ILE A 109 6.16 2.48 10.60
N PRO A 110 5.82 1.79 11.71
CA PRO A 110 6.80 1.14 12.58
C PRO A 110 7.46 -0.02 11.84
N ILE A 111 8.79 0.04 11.72
CA ILE A 111 9.60 -1.04 11.17
C ILE A 111 9.94 -2.00 12.30
N LYS A 112 9.53 -3.27 12.19
CA LYS A 112 9.83 -4.31 13.19
C LYS A 112 11.28 -4.78 13.12
N SER A 113 11.74 -5.05 11.92
CA SER A 113 13.11 -5.49 11.70
C SER A 113 13.63 -5.09 10.32
N VAL A 114 14.94 -4.91 10.25
CA VAL A 114 15.67 -4.80 8.98
C VAL A 114 16.70 -5.92 8.99
N ASN A 115 16.39 -7.02 8.33
CA ASN A 115 17.33 -8.12 8.19
C ASN A 115 18.40 -7.76 7.16
N GLN A 116 19.65 -8.12 7.48
CA GLN A 116 20.77 -7.88 6.58
C GLN A 116 20.53 -8.57 5.23
N SER A 117 21.15 -8.01 4.20
CA SER A 117 20.96 -8.42 2.81
C SER A 117 20.97 -9.94 2.63
N VAL A 118 19.86 -10.48 2.14
CA VAL A 118 19.75 -11.88 1.71
C VAL A 118 20.72 -12.15 0.57
N GLU A 119 21.03 -11.11 -0.20
CA GLU A 119 22.02 -11.04 -1.28
C GLU A 119 22.42 -9.58 -1.47
N ALA A 120 23.66 -9.32 -1.92
CA ALA A 120 24.12 -7.95 -2.17
C ALA A 120 23.11 -7.16 -3.00
N GLY A 121 22.70 -5.99 -2.50
CA GLY A 121 21.72 -5.10 -3.13
C GLY A 121 20.24 -5.44 -2.88
N TYR A 122 19.94 -6.44 -2.04
CA TYR A 122 18.57 -6.78 -1.60
C TYR A 122 18.51 -6.80 -0.08
N LYS A 123 17.55 -6.10 0.50
CA LYS A 123 17.30 -6.09 1.94
C LYS A 123 15.88 -6.55 2.23
N VAL A 124 15.71 -7.35 3.27
CA VAL A 124 14.37 -7.71 3.75
C VAL A 124 14.01 -6.79 4.91
N VAL A 125 12.88 -6.13 4.79
CA VAL A 125 12.32 -5.22 5.80
C VAL A 125 10.97 -5.77 6.22
N GLU A 126 10.85 -6.11 7.49
CA GLU A 126 9.61 -6.59 8.08
C GLU A 126 8.87 -5.41 8.71
N ILE A 127 7.67 -5.20 8.23
CA ILE A 127 6.66 -4.33 8.82
C ILE A 127 5.54 -5.23 9.30
N GLU A 128 4.78 -4.82 10.30
CA GLU A 128 3.61 -5.59 10.68
C GLU A 128 2.64 -5.74 9.49
N GLY A 129 2.19 -6.97 9.25
CA GLY A 129 1.27 -7.29 8.16
C GLY A 129 1.87 -7.42 6.76
N ILE A 130 3.15 -7.08 6.55
CA ILE A 130 3.80 -7.24 5.24
C ILE A 130 5.32 -7.30 5.36
N THR A 131 5.96 -8.15 4.56
CA THR A 131 7.41 -8.18 4.38
C THR A 131 7.80 -7.57 3.04
N HIS A 132 8.77 -6.67 3.03
CA HIS A 132 9.27 -6.05 1.81
C HIS A 132 10.68 -6.50 1.47
N ILE A 133 10.90 -6.83 0.20
CA ILE A 133 12.24 -6.93 -0.39
C ILE A 133 12.58 -5.58 -1.00
N VAL A 134 13.47 -4.84 -0.38
CA VAL A 134 13.92 -3.54 -0.86
C VAL A 134 15.16 -3.74 -1.75
N ILE A 135 15.09 -3.27 -2.97
CA ILE A 135 16.17 -3.34 -3.94
C ILE A 135 16.85 -1.99 -3.98
N ASP A 136 18.19 -1.99 -3.81
CA ASP A 136 18.96 -0.76 -3.86
C ASP A 136 18.85 -0.05 -5.25
N GLU A 137 19.29 1.20 -5.29
CA GLU A 137 19.19 2.03 -6.50
C GLU A 137 19.97 1.43 -7.67
N GLU A 138 21.17 0.92 -7.43
CA GLU A 138 22.04 0.40 -8.47
C GLU A 138 21.38 -0.78 -9.20
N ARG A 139 20.82 -1.71 -8.45
CA ARG A 139 20.11 -2.87 -9.01
C ARG A 139 18.75 -2.50 -9.58
N SER A 140 18.05 -1.55 -8.94
CA SER A 140 16.75 -1.07 -9.41
C SER A 140 16.85 -0.46 -10.81
N LYS A 141 17.94 0.21 -11.15
CA LYS A 141 18.16 0.82 -12.49
C LYS A 141 17.90 -0.12 -13.64
N LYS A 142 18.29 -1.40 -13.52
CA LYS A 142 18.07 -2.39 -14.58
C LYS A 142 16.58 -2.70 -14.76
N TYR A 143 15.81 -2.79 -13.67
CA TYR A 143 14.39 -3.11 -13.69
C TYR A 143 13.55 -1.90 -14.13
N LEU A 144 13.93 -0.70 -13.67
CA LEU A 144 13.23 0.55 -13.97
C LEU A 144 13.33 0.99 -15.44
N LYS A 145 14.22 0.37 -16.23
CA LYS A 145 14.25 0.56 -17.69
C LYS A 145 12.96 0.10 -18.37
N ASN A 146 12.25 -0.86 -17.79
CA ASN A 146 10.98 -1.35 -18.31
C ASN A 146 9.95 -1.45 -17.19
N LYS A 147 9.36 -0.30 -16.87
CA LYS A 147 8.43 -0.17 -15.74
C LYS A 147 7.15 -0.99 -15.89
N GLU A 148 6.76 -1.32 -17.13
CA GLU A 148 5.58 -2.14 -17.41
C GLU A 148 5.75 -3.58 -16.92
N LYS A 149 6.99 -4.05 -16.79
CA LYS A 149 7.34 -5.41 -16.34
C LYS A 149 7.67 -5.50 -14.83
N LEU A 150 7.55 -4.42 -14.07
CA LEU A 150 7.95 -4.43 -12.65
C LEU A 150 7.18 -5.49 -11.84
N LYS A 151 5.92 -5.74 -12.16
CA LYS A 151 5.12 -6.78 -11.51
C LYS A 151 5.67 -8.19 -11.76
N ASP A 152 6.14 -8.48 -12.97
CA ASP A 152 6.73 -9.77 -13.30
C ASP A 152 8.09 -9.94 -12.64
N TYR A 153 8.93 -8.91 -12.68
CA TYR A 153 10.21 -8.89 -11.96
C TYR A 153 10.02 -9.08 -10.45
N ALA A 154 8.99 -8.45 -9.86
CA ALA A 154 8.68 -8.64 -8.44
C ALA A 154 8.35 -10.10 -8.13
N ARG A 155 7.56 -10.79 -8.96
CA ARG A 155 7.26 -12.22 -8.81
C ARG A 155 8.51 -13.08 -8.88
N GLU A 156 9.38 -12.83 -9.86
CA GLU A 156 10.64 -13.56 -10.01
C GLU A 156 11.52 -13.41 -8.76
N ILE A 157 11.60 -12.19 -8.22
CA ILE A 157 12.39 -11.89 -7.02
C ILE A 157 11.81 -12.59 -5.78
N ILE A 158 10.52 -12.53 -5.58
CA ILE A 158 9.85 -13.22 -4.46
C ILE A 158 10.10 -14.73 -4.53
N ASN A 159 9.92 -15.32 -5.70
CA ASN A 159 10.17 -16.75 -5.90
C ASN A 159 11.62 -17.13 -5.66
N LYS A 160 12.57 -16.27 -6.03
CA LYS A 160 14.02 -16.49 -5.81
C LYS A 160 14.34 -16.57 -4.32
N PHE A 161 13.80 -15.67 -3.50
CA PHE A 161 14.13 -15.59 -2.08
C PHE A 161 13.32 -16.53 -1.19
N LYS A 162 12.27 -17.18 -1.72
CA LYS A 162 11.41 -18.16 -1.03
C LYS A 162 10.92 -17.67 0.34
N ILE A 163 10.63 -16.38 0.45
CA ILE A 163 10.04 -15.81 1.66
C ILE A 163 8.58 -16.29 1.72
N ASN A 164 8.19 -16.88 2.85
CA ASN A 164 6.88 -17.52 3.01
C ASN A 164 6.00 -16.71 3.98
N ASP A 165 5.75 -15.46 3.64
CA ASP A 165 4.87 -14.58 4.41
C ASP A 165 3.51 -14.42 3.70
N LYS A 166 2.47 -14.06 4.48
CA LYS A 166 1.11 -13.88 3.95
C LYS A 166 1.01 -12.76 2.94
N ALA A 167 1.78 -11.69 3.13
CA ALA A 167 1.88 -10.59 2.19
C ALA A 167 3.35 -10.21 1.98
N ILE A 168 3.78 -10.15 0.73
CA ILE A 168 5.15 -9.80 0.35
C ILE A 168 5.10 -8.70 -0.71
N GLY A 169 5.92 -7.67 -0.50
CA GLY A 169 6.13 -6.61 -1.48
C GLY A 169 7.57 -6.55 -1.95
N VAL A 170 7.77 -6.07 -3.17
CA VAL A 170 9.08 -5.69 -3.69
C VAL A 170 9.09 -4.19 -3.91
N LEU A 171 10.10 -3.51 -3.37
CA LEU A 171 10.30 -2.08 -3.50
C LEU A 171 11.51 -1.81 -4.39
N PHE A 172 11.27 -1.38 -5.61
CA PHE A 172 12.34 -0.84 -6.46
C PHE A 172 12.59 0.61 -6.08
N THR A 173 13.85 1.01 -5.94
CA THR A 173 14.22 2.35 -5.49
C THR A 173 14.87 3.18 -6.59
N GLU A 174 14.54 4.47 -6.64
CA GLU A 174 15.16 5.45 -7.54
C GLU A 174 15.45 6.72 -6.75
N MET A 175 16.71 7.14 -6.72
CA MET A 175 17.05 8.44 -6.13
C MET A 175 16.59 9.56 -7.05
N LYS A 176 15.84 10.49 -6.51
CA LYS A 176 15.41 11.71 -7.20
C LYS A 176 15.71 12.92 -6.32
N ASP A 177 16.70 13.69 -6.70
CA ASP A 177 17.18 14.85 -5.92
C ASP A 177 17.51 14.45 -4.47
N LYS A 178 16.69 14.88 -3.52
CA LYS A 178 16.84 14.60 -2.07
C LYS A 178 15.90 13.49 -1.56
N PHE A 179 15.13 12.83 -2.44
CA PHE A 179 14.12 11.85 -2.07
C PHE A 179 14.41 10.50 -2.73
N ILE A 180 14.04 9.44 -2.01
CA ILE A 180 14.00 8.09 -2.58
C ILE A 180 12.57 7.86 -3.08
N LYS A 181 12.40 7.71 -4.40
CA LYS A 181 11.15 7.26 -4.97
C LYS A 181 11.07 5.75 -4.90
N LEU A 182 9.96 5.24 -4.35
CA LEU A 182 9.67 3.81 -4.27
C LEU A 182 8.65 3.43 -5.35
N TYR A 183 8.87 2.27 -5.97
CA TYR A 183 7.93 1.63 -6.88
C TYR A 183 7.51 0.29 -6.25
N PRO A 184 6.42 0.28 -5.45
CA PRO A 184 5.98 -0.90 -4.73
C PRO A 184 5.19 -1.85 -5.64
N HIS A 185 5.43 -3.14 -5.48
CA HIS A 185 4.64 -4.21 -6.08
C HIS A 185 4.40 -5.28 -5.01
N CYS A 186 3.19 -5.30 -4.45
CA CYS A 186 2.80 -6.23 -3.42
C CYS A 186 2.00 -7.39 -3.99
N MET A 187 2.16 -8.56 -3.39
CA MET A 187 1.40 -9.77 -3.65
C MET A 187 0.91 -10.33 -2.32
N GLY A 188 -0.36 -10.58 -2.22
CA GLY A 188 -1.03 -11.24 -1.12
C GLY A 188 -1.90 -12.36 -1.64
#